data_74ace142b9443cf22fccb9a12f00503e
#
_entry.id   74ace142b9443cf22fccb9a12f00503e
#
_cell.length_a   1.000
_cell.length_b   1.000
_cell.length_c   1.000
_cell.angle_alpha   90.00
_cell.angle_beta   90.00
_cell.angle_gamma   90.00
#
_symmetry.space_group_name_H-M   'P 1'
#
loop_
_entity.id
_entity.type
_entity.pdbx_description
1 polymer ?
#
loop_
_entity_poly.entity_id
_entity_poly.type
_entity_poly.pdbx_seq_one_letter_code
_entity_poly.pdbx_strand_id
1 'polypeptide(L)'
;MLRLSKRSDYALIALRHLATPAAKSVSARELAERFNIPLELLAKVLQTLVRAGLLTSHQGIRGGYVLARPAAEISVADIIVAVDGPLTVTACSDEDQTCDQYLKCNVRDPLWRLKDRIVGALTSCSLAELATDPPAGAQPVMLISKREVHQ
;
A
#
# COMPACT_ATOMS: atom_id res chain seq x y z
N MET A 1 14.30 -7.53 3.20
CA MET A 1 14.31 -6.26 2.46
C MET A 1 12.90 -5.69 2.48
N LEU A 2 12.75 -4.48 2.98
CA LEU A 2 11.45 -3.79 3.02
C LEU A 2 11.03 -3.42 1.59
N ARG A 3 10.04 -4.14 1.08
CA ARG A 3 9.50 -3.92 -0.27
C ARG A 3 8.01 -4.18 -0.26
N LEU A 4 7.24 -3.29 -0.84
CA LEU A 4 5.82 -3.52 -1.08
C LEU A 4 5.64 -4.65 -2.09
N SER A 5 4.62 -5.47 -1.90
CA SER A 5 4.25 -6.48 -2.87
C SER A 5 3.71 -5.83 -4.15
N LYS A 6 3.74 -6.57 -5.26
CA LYS A 6 3.09 -6.11 -6.50
C LYS A 6 1.59 -5.88 -6.33
N ARG A 7 0.95 -6.62 -5.44
CA ARG A 7 -0.48 -6.44 -5.13
C ARG A 7 -0.73 -5.11 -4.42
N SER A 8 0.13 -4.77 -3.44
CA SER A 8 0.08 -3.46 -2.77
C SER A 8 0.39 -2.31 -3.73
N ASP A 9 1.36 -2.45 -4.64
CA ASP A 9 1.62 -1.46 -5.69
C ASP A 9 0.37 -1.22 -6.53
N TYR A 10 -0.29 -2.28 -7.01
CA TYR A 10 -1.49 -2.16 -7.83
C TYR A 10 -2.68 -1.56 -7.07
N ALA A 11 -2.81 -1.90 -5.78
CA ALA A 11 -3.82 -1.31 -4.92
C ALA A 11 -3.63 0.21 -4.77
N LEU A 12 -2.40 0.63 -4.50
CA LEU A 12 -2.07 2.06 -4.34
C LEU A 12 -2.28 2.84 -5.65
N ILE A 13 -1.88 2.29 -6.80
CA ILE A 13 -2.10 2.89 -8.12
C ILE A 13 -3.60 3.08 -8.38
N ALA A 14 -4.40 2.03 -8.19
CA ALA A 14 -5.83 2.07 -8.43
C ALA A 14 -6.54 3.06 -7.49
N LEU A 15 -6.26 2.99 -6.19
CA LEU A 15 -6.89 3.87 -5.20
C LEU A 15 -6.48 5.34 -5.38
N ARG A 16 -5.21 5.61 -5.70
CA ARG A 16 -4.77 6.97 -6.03
C ARG A 16 -5.57 7.55 -7.20
N HIS A 17 -5.79 6.77 -8.25
CA HIS A 17 -6.61 7.20 -9.39
C HIS A 17 -8.06 7.47 -8.98
N LEU A 18 -8.67 6.55 -8.21
CA LEU A 18 -10.05 6.69 -7.74
C LEU A 18 -10.23 7.85 -6.74
N ALA A 19 -9.17 8.29 -6.10
CA ALA A 19 -9.18 9.45 -5.20
C ALA A 19 -9.17 10.79 -5.94
N THR A 20 -8.94 10.80 -7.27
CA THR A 20 -8.96 12.05 -8.04
C THR A 20 -10.40 12.55 -8.23
N PRO A 21 -10.64 13.88 -8.19
CA PRO A 21 -12.00 14.43 -8.34
C PRO A 21 -12.69 14.09 -9.66
N ALA A 22 -11.91 13.79 -10.70
CA ALA A 22 -12.41 13.41 -12.02
C ALA A 22 -12.90 11.96 -12.10
N ALA A 23 -12.48 11.10 -11.17
CA ALA A 23 -12.86 9.69 -11.17
C ALA A 23 -14.27 9.52 -10.56
N LYS A 24 -15.26 9.30 -11.41
CA LYS A 24 -16.63 9.02 -10.95
C LYS A 24 -16.75 7.54 -10.55
N SER A 25 -16.83 6.66 -11.53
CA SER A 25 -16.83 5.21 -11.34
C SER A 25 -15.94 4.63 -12.43
N VAL A 26 -14.97 3.79 -12.08
CA VAL A 26 -13.97 3.28 -13.01
C VAL A 26 -13.97 1.76 -12.98
N SER A 27 -14.06 1.12 -14.14
CA SER A 27 -14.04 -0.33 -14.23
C SER A 27 -12.62 -0.90 -14.04
N ALA A 28 -12.54 -2.18 -13.66
CA ALA A 28 -11.25 -2.88 -13.56
C ALA A 28 -10.49 -2.88 -14.90
N ARG A 29 -11.22 -2.98 -16.01
CA ARG A 29 -10.64 -2.96 -17.37
C ARG A 29 -10.00 -1.61 -17.68
N GLU A 30 -10.70 -0.51 -17.43
CA GLU A 30 -10.17 0.85 -17.65
C GLU A 30 -8.91 1.10 -16.81
N LEU A 31 -8.89 0.68 -15.55
CA LEU A 31 -7.71 0.78 -14.70
C LEU A 31 -6.55 -0.09 -15.22
N ALA A 32 -6.85 -1.33 -15.61
CA ALA A 32 -5.86 -2.26 -16.14
C ALA A 32 -5.20 -1.73 -17.41
N GLU A 33 -5.98 -1.23 -18.36
CA GLU A 33 -5.50 -0.66 -19.62
C GLU A 33 -4.71 0.64 -19.36
N ARG A 34 -5.23 1.52 -18.50
CA ARG A 34 -4.59 2.82 -18.21
C ARG A 34 -3.21 2.68 -17.58
N PHE A 35 -3.03 1.71 -16.69
CA PHE A 35 -1.79 1.53 -15.92
C PHE A 35 -0.98 0.31 -16.36
N ASN A 36 -1.38 -0.34 -17.45
CA ASN A 36 -0.73 -1.55 -17.97
C ASN A 36 -0.56 -2.65 -16.92
N ILE A 37 -1.63 -2.91 -16.18
CA ILE A 37 -1.70 -3.94 -15.13
C ILE A 37 -2.49 -5.14 -15.65
N PRO A 38 -2.04 -6.39 -15.41
CA PRO A 38 -2.82 -7.57 -15.78
C PRO A 38 -4.21 -7.56 -15.15
N LEU A 39 -5.26 -7.61 -15.99
CA LEU A 39 -6.65 -7.45 -15.56
C LEU A 39 -7.06 -8.43 -14.46
N GLU A 40 -6.68 -9.69 -14.58
CA GLU A 40 -7.04 -10.72 -13.60
C GLU A 40 -6.44 -10.46 -12.21
N LEU A 41 -5.20 -9.99 -12.17
CA LEU A 41 -4.52 -9.63 -10.91
C LEU A 41 -5.16 -8.39 -10.30
N LEU A 42 -5.41 -7.37 -11.11
CA LEU A 42 -6.05 -6.14 -10.64
C LEU A 42 -7.46 -6.41 -10.14
N ALA A 43 -8.25 -7.21 -10.84
CA ALA A 43 -9.61 -7.57 -10.42
C ALA A 43 -9.62 -8.25 -9.04
N LYS A 44 -8.68 -9.15 -8.77
CA LYS A 44 -8.53 -9.81 -7.45
C LYS A 44 -8.17 -8.79 -6.36
N VAL A 45 -7.27 -7.86 -6.65
CA VAL A 45 -6.88 -6.78 -5.72
C VAL A 45 -8.08 -5.89 -5.42
N LEU A 46 -8.81 -5.43 -6.44
CA LEU A 46 -10.00 -4.59 -6.27
C LEU A 46 -11.09 -5.29 -5.44
N GLN A 47 -11.33 -6.58 -5.68
CA GLN A 47 -12.27 -7.37 -4.87
C GLN A 47 -11.81 -7.49 -3.40
N THR A 48 -10.51 -7.61 -3.16
CA THR A 48 -9.95 -7.61 -1.81
C THR A 48 -10.19 -6.28 -1.11
N LEU A 49 -9.99 -5.17 -1.81
CA LEU A 49 -10.25 -3.82 -1.30
C LEU A 49 -11.74 -3.58 -1.01
N VAL A 50 -12.64 -4.14 -1.82
CA VAL A 50 -14.10 -4.10 -1.55
C VAL A 50 -14.41 -4.84 -0.26
N ARG A 51 -13.89 -6.06 -0.09
CA ARG A 51 -14.10 -6.84 1.14
C ARG A 51 -13.54 -6.16 2.39
N ALA A 52 -12.47 -5.40 2.25
CA ALA A 52 -11.88 -4.61 3.33
C ALA A 52 -12.63 -3.29 3.60
N GLY A 53 -13.68 -2.95 2.84
CA GLY A 53 -14.45 -1.71 3.01
C GLY A 53 -13.74 -0.45 2.52
N LEU A 54 -12.72 -0.57 1.68
CA LEU A 54 -12.01 0.56 1.09
C LEU A 54 -12.61 0.99 -0.25
N LEU A 55 -13.24 0.06 -0.97
CA LEU A 55 -13.94 0.29 -2.22
C LEU A 55 -15.38 -0.21 -2.15
N THR A 56 -16.23 0.39 -2.97
CA THR A 56 -17.58 -0.10 -3.30
C THR A 56 -17.60 -0.42 -4.80
N SER A 57 -18.21 -1.56 -5.17
CA SER A 57 -18.42 -1.93 -6.56
C SER A 57 -19.86 -1.69 -6.97
N HIS A 58 -20.05 -1.10 -8.14
CA HIS A 58 -21.37 -0.91 -8.75
C HIS A 58 -21.44 -1.75 -10.02
N GLN A 59 -22.57 -2.45 -10.20
CA GLN A 59 -22.84 -3.22 -11.41
C GLN A 59 -23.61 -2.38 -12.44
N GLY A 60 -23.56 -2.76 -13.72
CA GLY A 60 -24.29 -2.15 -14.80
C GLY A 60 -23.38 -1.51 -15.87
N ILE A 61 -24.01 -0.87 -16.87
CA ILE A 61 -23.33 -0.29 -18.03
C ILE A 61 -22.33 0.83 -17.63
N ARG A 62 -22.63 1.53 -16.54
CA ARG A 62 -21.75 2.54 -15.93
C ARG A 62 -21.20 2.06 -14.58
N GLY A 63 -21.13 0.75 -14.41
CA GLY A 63 -20.59 0.13 -13.23
C GLY A 63 -19.07 0.30 -13.12
N GLY A 64 -18.55 0.02 -11.95
CA GLY A 64 -17.14 0.12 -11.65
C GLY A 64 -16.89 0.25 -10.16
N TYR A 65 -15.74 0.76 -9.80
CA TYR A 65 -15.30 0.92 -8.42
C TYR A 65 -15.26 2.40 -8.05
N VAL A 66 -15.64 2.69 -6.81
CA VAL A 66 -15.51 4.00 -6.18
C VAL A 66 -14.97 3.83 -4.77
N LEU A 67 -14.39 4.88 -4.19
CA LEU A 67 -13.99 4.86 -2.79
C LEU A 67 -15.23 4.70 -1.88
N ALA A 68 -15.13 3.79 -0.90
CA ALA A 68 -16.18 3.56 0.09
C ALA A 68 -16.15 4.61 1.21
N ARG A 69 -15.00 5.27 1.41
CA ARG A 69 -14.74 6.30 2.41
C ARG A 69 -13.99 7.47 1.79
N PRO A 70 -14.03 8.68 2.38
CA PRO A 70 -13.19 9.79 1.95
C PRO A 70 -11.72 9.41 1.91
N ALA A 71 -10.98 9.84 0.88
CA ALA A 71 -9.55 9.55 0.73
C ALA A 71 -8.70 10.00 1.93
N ALA A 72 -9.12 11.07 2.63
CA ALA A 72 -8.45 11.52 3.85
C ALA A 72 -8.59 10.57 5.04
N GLU A 73 -9.57 9.67 5.02
CA GLU A 73 -9.83 8.68 6.06
C GLU A 73 -9.27 7.29 5.74
N ILE A 74 -8.59 7.14 4.61
CA ILE A 74 -7.93 5.90 4.20
C ILE A 74 -6.43 6.13 4.32
N SER A 75 -5.75 5.36 5.19
CA SER A 75 -4.30 5.43 5.32
C SER A 75 -3.60 4.46 4.36
N VAL A 76 -2.32 4.74 4.07
CA VAL A 76 -1.47 3.79 3.32
C VAL A 76 -1.35 2.46 4.06
N ALA A 77 -1.30 2.49 5.38
CA ALA A 77 -1.29 1.28 6.22
C ALA A 77 -2.56 0.43 6.01
N ASP A 78 -3.75 1.04 5.98
CA ASP A 78 -5.03 0.33 5.73
C ASP A 78 -4.99 -0.42 4.40
N ILE A 79 -4.45 0.22 3.36
CA ILE A 79 -4.36 -0.36 2.02
C ILE A 79 -3.43 -1.57 2.01
N ILE A 80 -2.24 -1.44 2.59
CA ILE A 80 -1.25 -2.53 2.63
C ILE A 80 -1.78 -3.71 3.46
N VAL A 81 -2.33 -3.42 4.63
CA VAL A 81 -2.90 -4.46 5.51
C VAL A 81 -4.07 -5.18 4.84
N ALA A 82 -4.92 -4.48 4.12
CA ALA A 82 -6.03 -5.10 3.38
C ALA A 82 -5.57 -6.11 2.32
N VAL A 83 -4.45 -5.84 1.66
CA VAL A 83 -3.97 -6.62 0.51
C VAL A 83 -2.96 -7.70 0.89
N ASP A 84 -2.04 -7.38 1.77
CA ASP A 84 -0.90 -8.24 2.14
C ASP A 84 -0.97 -8.78 3.58
N GLY A 85 -1.89 -8.27 4.39
CA GLY A 85 -1.98 -8.61 5.80
C GLY A 85 -1.11 -7.72 6.70
N PRO A 86 -0.90 -8.10 7.96
CA PRO A 86 -0.20 -7.30 8.93
C PRO A 86 1.20 -6.86 8.49
N LEU A 87 1.57 -5.62 8.83
CA LEU A 87 2.90 -5.10 8.52
C LEU A 87 3.94 -5.72 9.46
N THR A 88 4.80 -6.55 8.90
CA THR A 88 5.92 -7.18 9.60
C THR A 88 7.25 -6.66 9.09
N VAL A 89 8.16 -6.36 10.02
CA VAL A 89 9.53 -5.90 9.69
C VAL A 89 10.54 -7.01 9.96
N THR A 90 10.26 -7.84 10.93
CA THR A 90 11.12 -8.96 11.34
C THR A 90 10.29 -10.22 11.58
N ALA A 91 10.88 -11.38 11.39
CA ALA A 91 10.23 -12.67 11.63
C ALA A 91 9.69 -12.81 13.08
N CYS A 92 10.38 -12.22 14.07
CA CYS A 92 9.93 -12.22 15.46
C CYS A 92 8.76 -11.25 15.74
N SER A 93 8.29 -10.52 14.74
CA SER A 93 7.08 -9.69 14.83
C SER A 93 5.80 -10.46 14.49
N ASP A 94 5.91 -11.68 13.97
CA ASP A 94 4.78 -12.57 13.73
C ASP A 94 4.46 -13.33 15.02
N GLU A 95 3.20 -13.29 15.44
CA GLU A 95 2.71 -13.93 16.68
C GLU A 95 2.92 -15.45 16.67
N ASP A 96 3.01 -16.06 15.47
CA ASP A 96 3.13 -17.50 15.29
C ASP A 96 4.57 -18.01 15.11
N GLN A 97 5.58 -17.14 15.08
CA GLN A 97 6.97 -17.55 14.87
C GLN A 97 7.78 -17.55 16.17
N THR A 98 8.17 -18.75 16.58
CA THR A 98 9.16 -18.93 17.65
C THR A 98 10.56 -18.64 17.11
N CYS A 99 11.20 -17.60 17.63
CA CYS A 99 12.58 -17.26 17.29
C CYS A 99 13.53 -17.90 18.32
N ASP A 100 14.42 -18.76 17.89
CA ASP A 100 15.41 -19.42 18.77
C ASP A 100 16.35 -18.42 19.48
N GLN A 101 16.52 -17.23 18.91
CA GLN A 101 17.33 -16.16 19.48
C GLN A 101 16.56 -15.22 20.41
N TYR A 102 15.27 -15.43 20.60
CA TYR A 102 14.38 -14.47 21.26
C TYR A 102 14.91 -13.95 22.60
N LEU A 103 15.41 -14.85 23.48
CA LEU A 103 15.93 -14.48 24.81
C LEU A 103 17.30 -13.81 24.79
N LYS A 104 18.09 -14.02 23.72
CA LYS A 104 19.46 -13.51 23.57
C LYS A 104 19.57 -12.40 22.54
N CYS A 105 18.47 -12.00 21.91
CA CYS A 105 18.45 -11.03 20.82
C CYS A 105 18.63 -9.61 21.34
N ASN A 106 19.75 -9.01 21.03
CA ASN A 106 20.08 -7.63 21.44
C ASN A 106 19.51 -6.55 20.50
N VAL A 107 18.90 -6.94 19.35
CA VAL A 107 18.29 -6.02 18.38
C VAL A 107 16.77 -6.08 18.36
N ARG A 108 16.15 -6.98 19.14
CA ARG A 108 14.70 -7.16 19.17
C ARG A 108 13.97 -5.86 19.50
N ASP A 109 14.26 -5.27 20.63
CA ASP A 109 13.56 -4.07 21.12
C ASP A 109 13.85 -2.83 20.28
N PRO A 110 15.10 -2.60 19.82
CA PRO A 110 15.38 -1.57 18.81
C PRO A 110 14.59 -1.74 17.51
N LEU A 111 14.47 -2.96 16.99
CA LEU A 111 13.73 -3.24 15.75
C LEU A 111 12.22 -3.09 15.93
N TRP A 112 11.68 -3.40 17.10
CA TRP A 112 10.27 -3.15 17.41
C TRP A 112 9.95 -1.66 17.39
N ARG A 113 10.81 -0.83 18.00
CA ARG A 113 10.65 0.64 17.94
C ARG A 113 10.77 1.17 16.50
N LEU A 114 11.64 0.58 15.69
CA LEU A 114 11.73 0.93 14.28
C LEU A 114 10.46 0.52 13.51
N LYS A 115 9.93 -0.68 13.76
CA LYS A 115 8.65 -1.13 13.20
C LYS A 115 7.53 -0.14 13.53
N ASP A 116 7.40 0.27 14.80
CA ASP A 116 6.35 1.20 15.22
C ASP A 116 6.46 2.54 14.49
N ARG A 117 7.68 3.04 14.26
CA ARG A 117 7.89 4.26 13.48
C ARG A 117 7.48 4.09 12.01
N ILE A 118 7.80 2.96 11.40
CA ILE A 118 7.42 2.66 10.01
C ILE A 118 5.90 2.55 9.91
N VAL A 119 5.28 1.79 10.80
CA VAL A 119 3.81 1.64 10.84
C VAL A 119 3.16 3.00 11.09
N GLY A 120 3.67 3.79 12.04
CA GLY A 120 3.20 5.15 12.32
C GLY A 120 3.27 6.06 11.10
N ALA A 121 4.36 6.04 10.35
CA ALA A 121 4.50 6.81 9.11
C ALA A 121 3.48 6.40 8.04
N LEU A 122 3.25 5.09 7.86
CA LEU A 122 2.27 4.58 6.90
C LEU A 122 0.82 4.86 7.34
N THR A 123 0.57 4.86 8.64
CA THR A 123 -0.75 5.17 9.20
C THR A 123 -1.08 6.66 9.12
N SER A 124 -0.08 7.53 9.31
CA SER A 124 -0.27 8.98 9.22
C SER A 124 -0.37 9.49 7.78
N CYS A 125 0.13 8.74 6.79
CA CYS A 125 0.01 9.10 5.37
C CYS A 125 -1.35 8.68 4.82
N SER A 126 -2.17 9.64 4.43
CA SER A 126 -3.50 9.39 3.85
C SER A 126 -3.45 9.18 2.34
N LEU A 127 -4.48 8.51 1.81
CA LEU A 127 -4.67 8.39 0.37
C LEU A 127 -4.88 9.78 -0.29
N ALA A 128 -5.47 10.74 0.41
CA ALA A 128 -5.61 12.11 -0.07
C ALA A 128 -4.24 12.77 -0.31
N GLU A 129 -3.28 12.56 0.59
CA GLU A 129 -1.90 13.04 0.40
C GLU A 129 -1.23 12.39 -0.82
N LEU A 130 -1.41 11.07 -1.00
CA LEU A 130 -0.88 10.36 -2.18
C LEU A 130 -1.53 10.82 -3.48
N ALA A 131 -2.77 11.27 -3.45
CA ALA A 131 -3.50 11.76 -4.62
C ALA A 131 -3.06 13.17 -5.02
N THR A 132 -2.44 13.91 -4.10
CA THR A 132 -1.90 15.23 -4.36
C THR A 132 -0.54 15.09 -5.04
N ASP A 133 -0.35 15.75 -6.19
CA ASP A 133 0.97 15.76 -6.83
C ASP A 133 1.96 16.55 -5.97
N PRO A 134 3.19 16.07 -5.82
CA PRO A 134 4.21 16.81 -5.09
C PRO A 134 4.45 18.17 -5.76
N PRO A 135 4.79 19.21 -4.99
CA PRO A 135 5.08 20.51 -5.56
C PRO A 135 6.18 20.40 -6.61
N ALA A 136 6.04 21.17 -7.70
CA ALA A 136 7.01 21.18 -8.79
C ALA A 136 8.42 21.46 -8.25
N GLY A 137 9.35 20.52 -8.45
CA GLY A 137 10.72 20.62 -7.93
C GLY A 137 11.02 19.77 -6.70
N ALA A 138 10.03 19.07 -6.13
CA ALA A 138 10.29 18.06 -5.11
C ALA A 138 11.04 16.88 -5.75
N GLN A 139 12.33 16.77 -5.50
CA GLN A 139 13.11 15.61 -5.93
C GLN A 139 12.78 14.41 -5.03
N PRO A 140 12.60 13.21 -5.61
CA PRO A 140 12.49 12.02 -4.79
C PRO A 140 13.74 11.87 -3.94
N VAL A 141 13.56 11.66 -2.65
CA VAL A 141 14.69 11.39 -1.74
C VAL A 141 15.34 10.09 -2.17
N MET A 142 16.42 10.15 -2.91
CA MET A 142 17.24 8.99 -3.25
C MET A 142 17.99 8.55 -1.98
N LEU A 143 17.34 7.70 -1.19
CA LEU A 143 17.87 7.26 0.11
C LEU A 143 19.06 6.30 0.02
N ILE A 144 19.40 5.77 -1.17
CA ILE A 144 20.54 4.85 -1.31
C ILE A 144 21.25 5.10 -2.65
N SER A 145 22.35 5.83 -2.60
CA SER A 145 23.39 5.72 -3.59
C SER A 145 23.96 4.30 -3.52
N LYS A 146 23.99 3.58 -4.64
CA LYS A 146 24.82 2.36 -4.76
C LYS A 146 26.25 2.76 -4.43
N ARG A 147 26.73 2.44 -3.22
CA ARG A 147 28.16 2.37 -3.00
C ARG A 147 28.66 1.25 -3.89
N GLU A 148 29.41 1.58 -4.91
CA GLU A 148 30.22 0.64 -5.65
C GLU A 148 31.12 -0.04 -4.63
N VAL A 149 30.89 -1.33 -4.45
CA VAL A 149 31.82 -2.20 -3.74
C VAL A 149 32.98 -2.39 -4.71
N HIS A 150 34.00 -1.56 -4.61
CA HIS A 150 35.29 -1.87 -5.17
C HIS A 150 35.90 -2.99 -4.33
N GLN A 151 36.18 -4.09 -5.03
CA GLN A 151 37.02 -5.21 -4.58
C GLN A 151 38.43 -4.73 -4.27
#